data_42d90ae6b55eab1503813b26bbab3cb6
#
_entry.id   42d90ae6b55eab1503813b26bbab3cb6
#
_cell.length_a   1.000
_cell.length_b   1.000
_cell.length_c   1.000
_cell.angle_alpha   90.00
_cell.angle_beta   90.00
_cell.angle_gamma   90.00
#
_symmetry.space_group_name_H-M   'P 1'
#
loop_
_entity.id
_entity.type
_entity.pdbx_description
1 polymer ?
#
loop_
_entity_poly.entity_id
_entity_poly.type
_entity_poly.pdbx_seq_one_letter_code
_entity_poly.pdbx_strand_id
1 'polypeptide(L)'
;NGSKGFYQSDITTDLVNSLKELGGVHSLADFENVKVQYVDPTYADLKDGSTLIELPPNGQGLTAIMMKKLMQFCNIDRFSAGSFERVHLEAEIAKIAYSARNSFIGDPQFSEIKQNIFLDYSYLEELSKEITLGKLLRNELETNFFTRNKDTVLICAADNEGNAISLIFSTFHAFGSGLCSKKYGLLFHNRGAGFALKKDHPNELLGGKRPLHTIIPAI
;
A
#
# COMPACT_ATOMS: atom_id res chain seq x y z
N ASN A 1 5.51 27.78 11.19
CA ASN A 1 6.91 27.38 10.89
C ASN A 1 7.03 26.39 9.73
N GLY A 2 5.91 25.93 9.15
CA GLY A 2 5.87 24.99 8.04
C GLY A 2 6.57 23.66 8.37
N SER A 3 7.05 22.93 7.34
CA SER A 3 7.71 21.64 7.50
C SER A 3 8.98 21.73 8.37
N LYS A 4 9.72 22.83 8.32
CA LYS A 4 10.92 23.03 9.15
C LYS A 4 10.59 23.02 10.65
N GLY A 5 9.38 23.49 11.03
CA GLY A 5 8.93 23.47 12.42
C GLY A 5 8.72 22.07 12.99
N PHE A 6 8.69 21.05 12.13
CA PHE A 6 8.67 19.64 12.52
C PHE A 6 10.03 18.98 12.27
N TYR A 7 10.51 18.99 11.03
CA TYR A 7 11.68 18.20 10.60
C TYR A 7 13.04 18.78 10.99
N GLN A 8 13.13 20.04 11.45
CA GLN A 8 14.36 20.73 11.81
C GLN A 8 14.18 21.49 13.13
N SER A 9 13.66 20.83 14.15
CA SER A 9 13.29 21.47 15.41
C SER A 9 13.53 20.58 16.62
N ASP A 10 13.19 21.10 17.80
CA ASP A 10 13.17 20.35 19.06
C ASP A 10 12.29 19.10 19.00
N ILE A 11 11.23 19.11 18.16
CA ILE A 11 10.36 17.94 17.95
C ILE A 11 11.19 16.80 17.36
N THR A 12 11.93 17.07 16.28
CA THR A 12 12.82 16.06 15.67
C THR A 12 13.88 15.58 16.63
N THR A 13 14.44 16.49 17.41
CA THR A 13 15.45 16.14 18.43
C THR A 13 14.88 15.19 19.47
N ASP A 14 13.66 15.44 19.95
CA ASP A 14 12.95 14.54 20.89
C ASP A 14 12.66 13.17 20.26
N LEU A 15 12.20 13.14 19.00
CA LEU A 15 11.97 11.89 18.27
C LEU A 15 13.25 11.04 18.17
N VAL A 16 14.34 11.64 17.70
CA VAL A 16 15.62 10.95 17.53
C VAL A 16 16.19 10.45 18.87
N ASN A 17 16.16 11.29 19.90
CA ASN A 17 16.65 10.90 21.23
C ASN A 17 15.82 9.76 21.82
N SER A 18 14.49 9.85 21.73
CA SER A 18 13.60 8.79 22.20
C SER A 18 13.82 7.46 21.46
N LEU A 19 14.02 7.50 20.14
CA LEU A 19 14.34 6.30 19.35
C LEU A 19 15.73 5.71 19.72
N LYS A 20 16.75 6.56 19.92
CA LYS A 20 18.08 6.10 20.31
C LYS A 20 18.11 5.41 21.66
N GLU A 21 17.37 5.91 22.63
CA GLU A 21 17.25 5.26 23.95
C GLU A 21 16.59 3.88 23.87
N LEU A 22 15.75 3.66 22.86
CA LEU A 22 15.13 2.36 22.55
C LEU A 22 16.01 1.45 21.67
N GLY A 23 17.27 1.85 21.40
CA GLY A 23 18.19 1.12 20.54
C GLY A 23 18.04 1.41 19.04
N GLY A 24 17.27 2.42 18.67
CA GLY A 24 17.11 2.84 17.28
C GLY A 24 18.36 3.53 16.72
N VAL A 25 18.58 3.39 15.42
CA VAL A 25 19.76 3.93 14.70
C VAL A 25 19.50 5.25 13.99
N HIS A 26 18.32 5.84 14.19
CA HIS A 26 17.91 7.10 13.57
C HIS A 26 18.79 8.27 13.95
N SER A 27 18.95 9.20 13.00
CA SER A 27 19.70 10.44 13.17
C SER A 27 18.85 11.66 12.78
N LEU A 28 19.27 12.86 13.12
CA LEU A 28 18.62 14.10 12.67
C LEU A 28 18.63 14.22 11.15
N ALA A 29 19.67 13.77 10.49
CA ALA A 29 19.79 13.79 9.03
C ALA A 29 18.69 12.97 8.33
N ASP A 30 18.21 11.89 8.94
CA ASP A 30 17.10 11.09 8.37
C ASP A 30 15.81 11.91 8.25
N PHE A 31 15.57 12.80 9.21
CA PHE A 31 14.41 13.69 9.20
C PHE A 31 14.62 14.92 8.32
N GLU A 32 15.81 15.52 8.32
CA GLU A 32 16.14 16.70 7.51
C GLU A 32 16.09 16.38 6.01
N ASN A 33 16.40 15.15 5.63
CA ASN A 33 16.40 14.68 4.26
C ASN A 33 15.02 14.27 3.73
N VAL A 34 13.97 14.32 4.57
CA VAL A 34 12.58 14.03 4.12
C VAL A 34 12.13 15.07 3.12
N LYS A 35 11.72 14.60 1.95
CA LYS A 35 11.22 15.45 0.84
C LYS A 35 9.88 14.94 0.36
N VAL A 36 8.97 15.87 0.09
CA VAL A 36 7.75 15.59 -0.67
C VAL A 36 8.13 15.26 -2.10
N GLN A 37 7.52 14.23 -2.66
CA GLN A 37 7.68 13.84 -4.06
C GLN A 37 6.36 14.00 -4.78
N TYR A 38 6.38 14.68 -5.91
CA TYR A 38 5.32 14.65 -6.90
C TYR A 38 5.61 13.50 -7.86
N VAL A 39 4.61 12.67 -8.11
CA VAL A 39 4.74 11.47 -8.95
C VAL A 39 3.63 11.46 -9.99
N ASP A 40 3.93 10.88 -11.16
CA ASP A 40 2.91 10.63 -12.15
C ASP A 40 2.01 9.48 -11.68
N PRO A 41 0.68 9.66 -11.63
CA PRO A 41 -0.21 8.60 -11.21
C PRO A 41 -0.31 7.48 -12.24
N THR A 42 -0.76 6.32 -11.78
CA THR A 42 -1.11 5.19 -12.63
C THR A 42 -2.60 5.24 -12.95
N TYR A 43 -2.94 5.10 -14.22
CA TYR A 43 -4.31 5.14 -14.73
C TYR A 43 -4.77 3.75 -15.17
N ALA A 44 -6.04 3.47 -14.97
CA ALA A 44 -6.67 2.25 -15.48
C ALA A 44 -8.11 2.53 -15.92
N ASP A 45 -8.35 2.44 -17.23
CA ASP A 45 -9.69 2.55 -17.78
C ASP A 45 -10.51 1.31 -17.41
N LEU A 46 -11.73 1.53 -16.99
CA LEU A 46 -12.67 0.53 -16.55
C LEU A 46 -13.78 0.32 -17.61
N LYS A 47 -14.45 -0.83 -17.56
CA LYS A 47 -15.49 -1.21 -18.53
C LYS A 47 -16.72 -0.30 -18.52
N ASP A 48 -16.97 0.37 -17.41
CA ASP A 48 -18.06 1.32 -17.23
C ASP A 48 -17.77 2.73 -17.77
N GLY A 49 -16.58 2.92 -18.36
CA GLY A 49 -16.11 4.19 -18.91
C GLY A 49 -15.47 5.12 -17.89
N SER A 50 -15.40 4.74 -16.63
CA SER A 50 -14.63 5.47 -15.61
C SER A 50 -13.14 5.14 -15.70
N THR A 51 -12.31 6.01 -15.12
CA THR A 51 -10.86 5.78 -14.99
C THR A 51 -10.49 5.75 -13.51
N LEU A 52 -9.88 4.66 -13.07
CA LEU A 52 -9.30 4.58 -11.73
C LEU A 52 -7.89 5.17 -11.74
N ILE A 53 -7.65 6.11 -10.85
CA ILE A 53 -6.37 6.81 -10.71
C ILE A 53 -5.76 6.44 -9.36
N GLU A 54 -4.52 5.94 -9.38
CA GLU A 54 -3.82 5.45 -8.21
C GLU A 54 -2.38 5.97 -8.15
N LEU A 55 -1.81 6.01 -6.94
CA LEU A 55 -0.38 6.27 -6.77
C LEU A 55 0.46 5.08 -7.28
N PRO A 56 1.64 5.38 -7.90
CA PRO A 56 2.57 4.33 -8.31
C PRO A 56 3.21 3.63 -7.10
N PRO A 57 3.96 2.53 -7.30
CA PRO A 57 4.79 1.94 -6.26
C PRO A 57 5.77 2.98 -5.63
N ASN A 58 6.08 2.84 -4.38
CA ASN A 58 5.99 1.72 -3.42
C ASN A 58 4.60 1.54 -2.76
N GLY A 59 3.57 2.33 -3.09
CA GLY A 59 2.18 2.08 -2.72
C GLY A 59 1.63 0.81 -3.39
N GLN A 60 0.43 0.42 -3.01
CA GLN A 60 -0.23 -0.75 -3.59
C GLN A 60 -1.35 -0.41 -4.58
N GLY A 61 -1.31 0.76 -5.21
CA GLY A 61 -2.30 1.18 -6.21
C GLY A 61 -2.44 0.20 -7.36
N LEU A 62 -1.31 -0.33 -7.89
CA LEU A 62 -1.33 -1.39 -8.91
C LEU A 62 -2.13 -2.63 -8.47
N THR A 63 -2.07 -2.98 -7.19
CA THR A 63 -2.86 -4.09 -6.63
C THR A 63 -4.35 -3.81 -6.67
N ALA A 64 -4.76 -2.59 -6.33
CA ALA A 64 -6.15 -2.17 -6.40
C ALA A 64 -6.68 -2.19 -7.85
N ILE A 65 -5.89 -1.68 -8.79
CA ILE A 65 -6.20 -1.73 -10.22
C ILE A 65 -6.38 -3.18 -10.70
N MET A 66 -5.44 -4.07 -10.36
CA MET A 66 -5.54 -5.49 -10.71
C MET A 66 -6.81 -6.12 -10.15
N MET A 67 -7.12 -5.89 -8.88
CA MET A 67 -8.36 -6.37 -8.26
C MET A 67 -9.59 -5.88 -9.02
N LYS A 68 -9.67 -4.58 -9.28
CA LYS A 68 -10.84 -3.99 -9.97
C LYS A 68 -11.02 -4.55 -11.38
N LYS A 69 -9.94 -4.72 -12.14
CA LYS A 69 -9.99 -5.34 -13.47
C LYS A 69 -10.43 -6.81 -13.41
N LEU A 70 -9.87 -7.61 -12.49
CA LEU A 70 -10.29 -9.01 -12.31
C LEU A 70 -11.76 -9.11 -11.88
N MET A 71 -12.24 -8.21 -11.02
CA MET A 71 -13.66 -8.12 -10.66
C MET A 71 -14.55 -7.90 -11.89
N GLN A 72 -14.13 -7.04 -12.81
CA GLN A 72 -14.85 -6.79 -14.06
C GLN A 72 -14.82 -8.00 -15.01
N PHE A 73 -13.69 -8.72 -15.13
CA PHE A 73 -13.59 -9.94 -15.94
C PHE A 73 -14.46 -11.06 -15.36
N CYS A 74 -14.46 -11.24 -14.05
CA CYS A 74 -15.32 -12.21 -13.36
C CYS A 74 -16.79 -11.80 -13.31
N ASN A 75 -17.14 -10.60 -13.80
CA ASN A 75 -18.50 -10.06 -13.80
C ASN A 75 -19.20 -10.19 -12.45
N ILE A 76 -18.51 -9.74 -11.39
CA ILE A 76 -18.99 -9.90 -10.01
C ILE A 76 -20.27 -9.10 -9.72
N ASP A 77 -20.52 -8.03 -10.48
CA ASP A 77 -21.65 -7.12 -10.26
C ASP A 77 -23.02 -7.78 -10.60
N ARG A 78 -23.00 -8.95 -11.26
CA ARG A 78 -24.20 -9.78 -11.41
C ARG A 78 -24.70 -10.41 -10.10
N PHE A 79 -23.89 -10.41 -9.09
CA PHE A 79 -24.22 -10.98 -7.77
C PHE A 79 -24.46 -9.87 -6.75
N SER A 80 -25.44 -10.07 -5.88
CA SER A 80 -25.75 -9.13 -4.80
C SER A 80 -24.58 -8.96 -3.85
N ALA A 81 -24.41 -7.76 -3.33
CA ALA A 81 -23.40 -7.50 -2.30
C ALA A 81 -23.61 -8.44 -1.09
N GLY A 82 -22.53 -9.08 -0.63
CA GLY A 82 -22.58 -10.01 0.49
C GLY A 82 -23.13 -11.41 0.17
N SER A 83 -23.50 -11.69 -1.10
CA SER A 83 -23.83 -13.07 -1.50
C SER A 83 -22.60 -13.97 -1.44
N PHE A 84 -22.82 -15.27 -1.25
CA PHE A 84 -21.74 -16.26 -1.22
C PHE A 84 -20.85 -16.20 -2.47
N GLU A 85 -21.48 -16.11 -3.64
CA GLU A 85 -20.78 -16.08 -4.93
C GLU A 85 -19.88 -14.85 -5.04
N ARG A 86 -20.39 -13.68 -4.65
CA ARG A 86 -19.61 -12.43 -4.69
C ARG A 86 -18.45 -12.47 -3.71
N VAL A 87 -18.69 -12.84 -2.46
CA VAL A 87 -17.65 -12.92 -1.43
C VAL A 87 -16.57 -13.94 -1.82
N HIS A 88 -16.97 -15.09 -2.39
CA HIS A 88 -16.02 -16.10 -2.85
C HIS A 88 -15.12 -15.55 -3.96
N LEU A 89 -15.69 -14.94 -5.00
CA LEU A 89 -14.91 -14.37 -6.11
C LEU A 89 -13.99 -13.24 -5.64
N GLU A 90 -14.49 -12.34 -4.80
CA GLU A 90 -13.67 -11.25 -4.23
C GLU A 90 -12.49 -11.81 -3.42
N ALA A 91 -12.69 -12.87 -2.66
CA ALA A 91 -11.62 -13.51 -1.89
C ALA A 91 -10.56 -14.17 -2.79
N GLU A 92 -10.97 -14.87 -3.86
CA GLU A 92 -10.04 -15.50 -4.80
C GLU A 92 -9.26 -14.45 -5.61
N ILE A 93 -9.91 -13.37 -6.05
CA ILE A 93 -9.28 -12.21 -6.71
C ILE A 93 -8.25 -11.57 -5.77
N ALA A 94 -8.61 -11.36 -4.51
CA ALA A 94 -7.71 -10.78 -3.53
C ALA A 94 -6.44 -11.63 -3.31
N LYS A 95 -6.56 -12.96 -3.27
CA LYS A 95 -5.41 -13.86 -3.18
C LYS A 95 -4.45 -13.67 -4.34
N ILE A 96 -4.94 -13.62 -5.57
CA ILE A 96 -4.12 -13.40 -6.77
C ILE A 96 -3.40 -12.05 -6.68
N ALA A 97 -4.16 -10.98 -6.45
CA ALA A 97 -3.61 -9.63 -6.44
C ALA A 97 -2.60 -9.41 -5.29
N TYR A 98 -2.84 -9.97 -4.13
CA TYR A 98 -1.88 -9.92 -3.01
C TYR A 98 -0.64 -10.79 -3.25
N SER A 99 -0.78 -11.94 -3.91
CA SER A 99 0.36 -12.74 -4.34
C SER A 99 1.25 -11.97 -5.31
N ALA A 100 0.65 -11.35 -6.34
CA ALA A 100 1.37 -10.49 -7.27
C ALA A 100 2.05 -9.31 -6.57
N ARG A 101 1.32 -8.60 -5.67
CA ARG A 101 1.88 -7.53 -4.85
C ARG A 101 3.11 -7.97 -4.08
N ASN A 102 3.00 -9.06 -3.35
CA ASN A 102 4.08 -9.56 -2.51
C ASN A 102 5.31 -9.97 -3.32
N SER A 103 5.10 -10.47 -4.55
CA SER A 103 6.18 -10.92 -5.43
C SER A 103 6.86 -9.80 -6.21
N PHE A 104 6.17 -8.70 -6.50
CA PHE A 104 6.63 -7.74 -7.51
C PHE A 104 6.63 -6.27 -7.07
N ILE A 105 6.01 -5.90 -5.94
CA ILE A 105 5.99 -4.51 -5.49
C ILE A 105 7.05 -4.25 -4.43
N GLY A 106 7.84 -3.21 -4.67
CA GLY A 106 8.85 -2.67 -3.77
C GLY A 106 9.13 -1.21 -4.08
N ASP A 107 10.25 -0.69 -3.60
CA ASP A 107 10.70 0.66 -3.94
C ASP A 107 11.27 0.69 -5.36
N PRO A 108 10.69 1.47 -6.29
CA PRO A 108 11.15 1.53 -7.68
C PRO A 108 12.57 2.08 -7.86
N GLN A 109 13.15 2.71 -6.83
CA GLN A 109 14.56 3.12 -6.84
C GLN A 109 15.52 1.94 -6.64
N PHE A 110 15.04 0.81 -6.13
CA PHE A 110 15.84 -0.37 -5.78
C PHE A 110 15.47 -1.61 -6.57
N SER A 111 14.31 -1.64 -7.21
CA SER A 111 13.84 -2.80 -7.96
C SER A 111 12.96 -2.40 -9.13
N GLU A 112 13.11 -3.09 -10.24
CA GLU A 112 12.22 -2.95 -11.39
C GLU A 112 10.81 -3.45 -11.05
N ILE A 113 9.82 -2.62 -11.26
CA ILE A 113 8.42 -2.96 -11.06
C ILE A 113 7.82 -3.47 -12.36
N LYS A 114 7.44 -4.74 -12.40
CA LYS A 114 6.81 -5.36 -13.57
C LYS A 114 5.34 -4.95 -13.66
N GLN A 115 5.08 -3.69 -14.05
CA GLN A 115 3.74 -3.11 -14.08
C GLN A 115 2.76 -3.87 -14.99
N ASN A 116 3.25 -4.47 -16.08
CA ASN A 116 2.44 -5.25 -17.01
C ASN A 116 1.69 -6.42 -16.33
N ILE A 117 2.24 -7.04 -15.29
CA ILE A 117 1.56 -8.07 -14.50
C ILE A 117 0.23 -7.55 -13.89
N PHE A 118 0.17 -6.26 -13.58
CA PHE A 118 -1.00 -5.63 -12.97
C PHE A 118 -1.92 -4.94 -13.97
N LEU A 119 -1.41 -4.57 -15.15
CA LEU A 119 -2.09 -3.68 -16.08
C LEU A 119 -2.46 -4.32 -17.41
N ASP A 120 -1.73 -5.35 -17.85
CA ASP A 120 -1.97 -5.98 -19.15
C ASP A 120 -3.34 -6.65 -19.19
N TYR A 121 -4.18 -6.16 -20.13
CA TYR A 121 -5.55 -6.59 -20.26
C TYR A 121 -5.67 -8.08 -20.61
N SER A 122 -4.90 -8.53 -21.59
CA SER A 122 -4.94 -9.92 -22.07
C SER A 122 -4.47 -10.91 -21.01
N TYR A 123 -3.41 -10.54 -20.29
CA TYR A 123 -2.91 -11.35 -19.17
C TYR A 123 -3.95 -11.47 -18.05
N LEU A 124 -4.59 -10.36 -17.66
CA LEU A 124 -5.60 -10.37 -16.59
C LEU A 124 -6.89 -11.10 -17.02
N GLU A 125 -7.25 -11.01 -18.30
CA GLU A 125 -8.38 -11.76 -18.85
C GLU A 125 -8.13 -13.27 -18.79
N GLU A 126 -6.96 -13.75 -19.21
CA GLU A 126 -6.60 -15.16 -19.07
C GLU A 126 -6.57 -15.60 -17.62
N LEU A 127 -5.96 -14.80 -16.75
CA LEU A 127 -5.88 -15.10 -15.32
C LEU A 127 -7.26 -15.20 -14.65
N SER A 128 -8.22 -14.40 -15.12
CA SER A 128 -9.60 -14.42 -14.60
C SER A 128 -10.32 -15.76 -14.87
N LYS A 129 -9.94 -16.50 -15.90
CA LYS A 129 -10.52 -17.81 -16.24
C LYS A 129 -10.20 -18.89 -15.21
N GLU A 130 -9.12 -18.70 -14.44
CA GLU A 130 -8.76 -19.60 -13.33
C GLU A 130 -9.68 -19.42 -12.12
N ILE A 131 -10.38 -18.27 -12.02
CA ILE A 131 -11.25 -17.93 -10.91
C ILE A 131 -12.64 -18.50 -11.17
N THR A 132 -12.98 -19.56 -10.44
CA THR A 132 -14.23 -20.29 -10.66
C THR A 132 -15.02 -20.43 -9.36
N LEU A 133 -16.33 -20.21 -9.43
CA LEU A 133 -17.21 -20.45 -8.28
C LEU A 133 -17.07 -21.88 -7.73
N GLY A 134 -16.99 -21.98 -6.41
CA GLY A 134 -16.90 -23.27 -5.71
C GLY A 134 -15.53 -23.94 -5.76
N LYS A 135 -14.54 -23.32 -6.41
CA LYS A 135 -13.17 -23.85 -6.47
C LYS A 135 -12.21 -22.88 -5.78
N LEU A 136 -11.43 -23.38 -4.84
CA LEU A 136 -10.37 -22.63 -4.19
C LEU A 136 -9.09 -22.67 -5.07
N LEU A 137 -8.52 -21.49 -5.33
CA LEU A 137 -7.18 -21.41 -5.88
C LEU A 137 -6.16 -21.85 -4.83
N ARG A 138 -5.35 -22.83 -5.19
CA ARG A 138 -4.24 -23.30 -4.34
C ARG A 138 -3.03 -22.38 -4.59
N ASN A 139 -3.10 -21.16 -4.08
CA ASN A 139 -1.91 -20.32 -4.00
C ASN A 139 -1.33 -20.51 -2.61
N GLU A 140 -0.06 -20.89 -2.53
CA GLU A 140 0.72 -20.77 -1.31
C GLU A 140 0.92 -19.28 -1.04
N LEU A 141 -0.08 -18.67 -0.38
CA LEU A 141 0.10 -17.37 0.21
C LEU A 141 1.19 -17.54 1.27
N GLU A 142 2.33 -16.91 1.08
CA GLU A 142 3.27 -16.75 2.19
C GLU A 142 2.51 -16.04 3.32
N THR A 143 2.08 -16.82 4.31
CA THR A 143 1.19 -16.39 5.40
C THR A 143 1.84 -15.40 6.38
N ASN A 144 3.11 -15.09 6.19
CA ASN A 144 3.92 -14.24 7.08
C ASN A 144 3.51 -12.75 7.10
N PHE A 145 2.56 -12.34 6.24
CA PHE A 145 2.07 -10.95 6.18
C PHE A 145 0.68 -10.72 6.80
N PHE A 146 0.05 -11.73 7.39
CA PHE A 146 -1.20 -11.55 8.11
C PHE A 146 -0.98 -11.02 9.51
N THR A 147 -0.63 -9.75 9.63
CA THR A 147 -0.73 -9.05 10.90
C THR A 147 -2.19 -8.64 11.12
N ARG A 148 -2.77 -9.11 12.22
CA ARG A 148 -4.08 -8.67 12.71
C ARG A 148 -4.05 -7.17 12.99
N ASN A 149 -5.13 -6.48 12.63
CA ASN A 149 -5.40 -5.08 12.96
C ASN A 149 -4.42 -4.07 12.34
N LYS A 150 -4.71 -3.64 11.10
CA LYS A 150 -4.08 -2.49 10.46
C LYS A 150 -5.06 -1.32 10.55
N ASP A 151 -4.67 -0.27 11.26
CA ASP A 151 -5.45 0.96 11.35
C ASP A 151 -4.93 1.96 10.33
N THR A 152 -5.84 2.44 9.50
CA THR A 152 -5.54 3.41 8.44
C THR A 152 -6.74 4.34 8.29
N VAL A 153 -6.49 5.62 8.09
CA VAL A 153 -7.53 6.61 7.84
C VAL A 153 -7.46 7.06 6.39
N LEU A 154 -8.58 6.95 5.68
CA LEU A 154 -8.81 7.50 4.35
C LEU A 154 -9.77 8.69 4.48
N ILE A 155 -9.41 9.82 3.89
CA ILE A 155 -10.24 11.01 3.77
C ILE A 155 -10.38 11.34 2.29
N CYS A 156 -11.61 11.41 1.80
CA CYS A 156 -11.91 11.85 0.44
C CYS A 156 -12.80 13.09 0.50
N ALA A 157 -12.53 14.04 -0.40
CA ALA A 157 -13.37 15.21 -0.59
C ALA A 157 -13.39 15.59 -2.07
N ALA A 158 -14.51 16.15 -2.52
CA ALA A 158 -14.65 16.75 -3.84
C ALA A 158 -15.49 18.03 -3.73
N ASP A 159 -15.25 18.97 -4.64
CA ASP A 159 -16.00 20.20 -4.74
C ASP A 159 -16.83 20.30 -6.03
N ASN A 160 -17.60 21.38 -6.16
CA ASN A 160 -18.44 21.63 -7.32
C ASN A 160 -17.66 22.09 -8.56
N GLU A 161 -16.37 22.40 -8.42
CA GLU A 161 -15.48 22.80 -9.51
C GLU A 161 -14.77 21.60 -10.15
N GLY A 162 -15.00 20.39 -9.60
CA GLY A 162 -14.39 19.14 -10.07
C GLY A 162 -13.03 18.83 -9.45
N ASN A 163 -12.61 19.59 -8.42
CA ASN A 163 -11.43 19.23 -7.66
C ASN A 163 -11.75 18.06 -6.72
N ALA A 164 -10.83 17.10 -6.64
CA ALA A 164 -10.96 15.95 -5.77
C ALA A 164 -9.65 15.68 -5.02
N ILE A 165 -9.76 15.20 -3.79
CA ILE A 165 -8.63 14.76 -2.98
C ILE A 165 -8.92 13.41 -2.36
N SER A 166 -7.92 12.56 -2.38
CA SER A 166 -7.90 11.30 -1.63
C SER A 166 -6.63 11.27 -0.79
N LEU A 167 -6.77 11.29 0.53
CA LEU A 167 -5.67 11.38 1.48
C LEU A 167 -5.69 10.16 2.40
N ILE A 168 -4.56 9.46 2.47
CA ILE A 168 -4.36 8.35 3.40
C ILE A 168 -3.15 8.62 4.29
N PHE A 169 -3.32 8.37 5.59
CA PHE A 169 -2.21 8.26 6.52
C PHE A 169 -2.41 7.07 7.46
N SER A 170 -1.31 6.50 7.96
CA SER A 170 -1.34 5.25 8.70
C SER A 170 -0.11 5.11 9.60
N THR A 171 -0.32 4.59 10.79
CA THR A 171 0.75 4.11 11.68
C THR A 171 1.19 2.67 11.36
N PHE A 172 0.57 2.05 10.37
CA PHE A 172 0.69 0.65 9.92
C PHE A 172 -0.09 -0.33 10.79
N HIS A 173 0.40 -0.68 11.99
CA HIS A 173 -0.41 -1.43 12.96
C HIS A 173 -1.22 -0.47 13.85
N ALA A 174 -2.26 -0.98 14.52
CA ALA A 174 -2.97 -0.26 15.55
C ALA A 174 -1.98 0.27 16.59
N PHE A 175 -2.02 1.59 16.84
CA PHE A 175 -1.05 2.30 17.68
C PHE A 175 0.42 2.19 17.20
N GLY A 176 0.67 1.87 15.94
CA GLY A 176 2.02 1.77 15.36
C GLY A 176 2.92 0.82 16.14
N SER A 177 4.04 1.34 16.65
CA SER A 177 4.96 0.59 17.49
C SER A 177 4.51 0.46 18.96
N GLY A 178 3.46 1.16 19.37
CA GLY A 178 3.07 1.31 20.79
C GLY A 178 3.99 2.22 21.59
N LEU A 179 4.99 2.85 20.95
CA LEU A 179 5.97 3.72 21.56
C LEU A 179 5.75 5.17 21.10
N CYS A 180 6.09 6.13 21.95
CA CYS A 180 6.00 7.55 21.63
C CYS A 180 7.24 8.32 22.11
N SER A 181 7.41 9.51 21.55
CA SER A 181 8.45 10.42 21.97
C SER A 181 8.21 10.94 23.40
N LYS A 182 9.29 11.19 24.15
CA LYS A 182 9.20 11.48 25.60
C LYS A 182 8.62 12.85 25.90
N LYS A 183 9.00 13.87 25.13
CA LYS A 183 8.63 15.25 25.38
C LYS A 183 7.29 15.62 24.74
N TYR A 184 7.09 15.21 23.48
CA TYR A 184 5.93 15.63 22.70
C TYR A 184 4.86 14.54 22.59
N GLY A 185 5.10 13.31 23.04
CA GLY A 185 4.13 12.22 23.02
C GLY A 185 3.74 11.77 21.62
N LEU A 186 4.59 12.00 20.61
CA LEU A 186 4.32 11.61 19.23
C LEU A 186 4.49 10.12 19.04
N LEU A 187 3.45 9.46 18.58
CA LEU A 187 3.41 8.03 18.35
C LEU A 187 4.31 7.64 17.16
N PHE A 188 5.16 6.63 17.35
CA PHE A 188 5.99 6.08 16.28
C PHE A 188 5.23 5.03 15.48
N HIS A 189 5.14 5.21 14.16
CA HIS A 189 4.66 4.15 13.28
C HIS A 189 5.65 2.97 13.24
N ASN A 190 5.15 1.79 12.87
CA ASN A 190 6.00 0.61 12.70
C ASN A 190 6.04 0.09 11.25
N ARG A 191 6.02 1.01 10.28
CA ARG A 191 6.02 0.68 8.85
C ARG A 191 7.17 -0.23 8.42
N GLY A 192 8.34 -0.16 9.07
CA GLY A 192 9.47 -1.03 8.81
C GLY A 192 9.17 -2.52 8.97
N ALA A 193 8.17 -2.90 9.77
CA ALA A 193 7.70 -4.28 9.86
C ALA A 193 7.10 -4.82 8.54
N GLY A 194 6.85 -3.95 7.57
CA GLY A 194 6.38 -4.32 6.22
C GLY A 194 7.49 -4.81 5.29
N PHE A 195 8.77 -4.67 5.62
CA PHE A 195 9.86 -5.19 4.80
C PHE A 195 9.92 -6.72 4.82
N ALA A 196 10.42 -7.30 3.73
CA ALA A 196 10.81 -8.69 3.66
C ALA A 196 12.27 -8.86 4.14
N LEU A 197 12.54 -9.92 4.91
CA LEU A 197 13.90 -10.28 5.34
C LEU A 197 14.57 -11.29 4.37
N LYS A 198 13.92 -11.56 3.23
CA LYS A 198 14.40 -12.45 2.19
C LYS A 198 15.31 -11.68 1.24
N LYS A 199 16.53 -12.17 1.04
CA LYS A 199 17.50 -11.61 0.09
C LYS A 199 16.93 -11.59 -1.33
N ASP A 200 17.25 -10.53 -2.07
CA ASP A 200 16.82 -10.26 -3.44
C ASP A 200 15.29 -10.15 -3.63
N HIS A 201 14.55 -9.99 -2.54
CA HIS A 201 13.12 -9.71 -2.61
C HIS A 201 12.88 -8.23 -2.98
N PRO A 202 11.90 -7.90 -3.88
CA PRO A 202 11.63 -6.50 -4.24
C PRO A 202 11.41 -5.57 -3.06
N ASN A 203 10.86 -6.08 -1.97
CA ASN A 203 10.65 -5.36 -0.71
C ASN A 203 11.62 -5.78 0.39
N GLU A 204 12.85 -6.21 0.05
CA GLU A 204 13.91 -6.52 1.01
C GLU A 204 14.27 -5.31 1.86
N LEU A 205 14.57 -5.55 3.15
CA LEU A 205 15.05 -4.52 4.06
C LEU A 205 16.48 -4.09 3.69
N LEU A 206 16.60 -2.86 3.20
CA LEU A 206 17.87 -2.23 2.83
C LEU A 206 17.93 -0.79 3.35
N GLY A 207 19.14 -0.29 3.60
CA GLY A 207 19.36 1.12 3.97
C GLY A 207 18.86 2.08 2.89
N GLY A 208 18.15 3.14 3.27
CA GLY A 208 17.61 4.16 2.36
C GLY A 208 16.41 3.74 1.53
N LYS A 209 15.96 2.49 1.62
CA LYS A 209 14.83 1.94 0.88
C LYS A 209 13.51 2.20 1.57
N ARG A 210 12.49 2.55 0.79
CA ARG A 210 11.10 2.66 1.28
C ARG A 210 10.43 1.29 1.29
N PRO A 211 9.75 0.90 2.38
CA PRO A 211 8.99 -0.34 2.41
C PRO A 211 7.75 -0.25 1.51
N LEU A 212 7.22 -1.40 1.08
CA LEU A 212 5.88 -1.49 0.53
C LEU A 212 4.90 -0.74 1.45
N HIS A 213 4.20 0.24 0.87
CA HIS A 213 3.23 1.04 1.59
C HIS A 213 1.80 0.57 1.29
N THR A 214 1.09 0.13 2.31
CA THR A 214 -0.25 -0.45 2.18
C THR A 214 -1.36 0.63 2.11
N ILE A 215 -1.15 1.66 1.30
CA ILE A 215 -2.11 2.73 1.04
C ILE A 215 -2.59 2.67 -0.41
N ILE A 216 -3.81 3.11 -0.63
CA ILE A 216 -4.52 3.15 -1.92
C ILE A 216 -5.39 4.41 -2.00
N PRO A 217 -4.80 5.63 -2.04
CA PRO A 217 -5.56 6.88 -2.14
C PRO A 217 -6.07 7.05 -3.58
N ALA A 218 -7.14 6.37 -3.92
CA ALA A 218 -7.72 6.33 -5.26
C ALA A 218 -8.62 7.54 -5.55
N ILE A 219 -8.70 7.91 -6.82
CA ILE A 219 -9.69 8.80 -7.42
C ILE A 219 -10.30 8.10 -8.63
#